data_8b1e9486f033a9c2bc2d26f7e211c648
#
_entry.id   8b1e9486f033a9c2bc2d26f7e211c648
#
_cell.length_a   1.000
_cell.length_b   1.000
_cell.length_c   1.000
_cell.angle_alpha   90.00
_cell.angle_beta   90.00
_cell.angle_gamma   90.00
#
_symmetry.space_group_name_H-M   'P 1'
#
loop_
_entity.id
_entity.type
_entity.pdbx_description
1 polymer ?
#
loop_
_entity_poly.entity_id
_entity_poly.type
_entity_poly.pdbx_seq_one_letter_code
_entity_poly.pdbx_strand_id
1 'polypeptide(L)'
;MSKSNSKDTKVKAIAVFCGKIKGTVIFTQNKEGIVEIELNLSGLKKNHSHGFHIHEYGDMSDSCESMCAHFNPYGKSHGGPNDSQRHIGDLGNIETDGNGNAKYIFKDSSIKLTGTKCNIIGRGLVIHADTDDLGRGNDPTSKITGNAGKRIACAVIGYARP
;
A
#
# COMPACT_ATOMS: atom_id res chain seq x y z
N MET A 1 -38.63 22.48 8.94
CA MET A 1 -37.98 21.16 8.91
C MET A 1 -36.58 21.32 8.30
N SER A 2 -35.60 21.42 9.16
CA SER A 2 -34.18 21.58 8.74
C SER A 2 -33.66 20.25 8.24
N LYS A 3 -33.32 20.16 6.94
CA LYS A 3 -32.56 19.04 6.40
C LYS A 3 -31.14 19.16 6.92
N SER A 4 -30.77 18.31 7.87
CA SER A 4 -29.39 18.14 8.28
C SER A 4 -28.60 17.58 7.07
N ASN A 5 -27.82 18.43 6.42
CA ASN A 5 -26.77 17.99 5.51
C ASN A 5 -25.73 17.24 6.35
N SER A 6 -25.88 15.93 6.46
CA SER A 6 -24.78 15.08 6.90
C SER A 6 -23.68 15.21 5.84
N LYS A 7 -22.65 16.02 6.11
CA LYS A 7 -21.42 16.00 5.34
C LYS A 7 -20.94 14.57 5.33
N ASP A 8 -20.94 13.96 4.14
CA ASP A 8 -20.39 12.65 3.86
C ASP A 8 -18.88 12.67 4.14
N THR A 9 -18.50 12.47 5.39
CA THR A 9 -17.09 12.46 5.79
C THR A 9 -16.48 11.15 5.35
N LYS A 10 -15.91 11.14 4.15
CA LYS A 10 -15.05 10.05 3.68
C LYS A 10 -13.85 9.93 4.63
N VAL A 11 -13.58 8.73 5.12
CA VAL A 11 -12.36 8.49 5.91
C VAL A 11 -11.17 8.54 4.95
N LYS A 12 -10.14 9.31 5.35
CA LYS A 12 -8.89 9.44 4.59
C LYS A 12 -7.70 9.08 5.45
N ALA A 13 -6.73 8.44 4.82
CA ALA A 13 -5.42 8.17 5.39
C ALA A 13 -4.32 8.62 4.42
N ILE A 14 -3.12 8.81 4.92
CA ILE A 14 -1.97 9.29 4.14
C ILE A 14 -0.69 8.62 4.61
N ALA A 15 0.17 8.28 3.66
CA ALA A 15 1.56 7.94 3.90
C ALA A 15 2.45 8.98 3.20
N VAL A 16 3.42 9.55 3.92
CA VAL A 16 4.30 10.61 3.43
C VAL A 16 5.73 10.10 3.37
N PHE A 17 6.29 10.08 2.16
CA PHE A 17 7.68 9.72 1.90
C PHE A 17 8.53 10.97 1.82
N CYS A 18 9.61 11.06 2.61
CA CYS A 18 10.42 12.27 2.78
C CYS A 18 11.90 12.11 2.37
N GLY A 19 12.29 10.93 1.85
CA GLY A 19 13.68 10.64 1.49
C GLY A 19 14.03 10.94 0.03
N LYS A 20 14.92 10.14 -0.54
CA LYS A 20 15.23 10.15 -1.98
C LYS A 20 13.97 9.91 -2.81
N ILE A 21 13.19 8.89 -2.42
CA ILE A 21 11.81 8.71 -2.90
C ILE A 21 10.94 9.60 -2.01
N LYS A 22 10.15 10.46 -2.63
CA LYS A 22 9.35 11.47 -1.93
C LYS A 22 7.99 11.64 -2.54
N GLY A 23 7.06 12.12 -1.73
CA GLY A 23 5.68 12.39 -2.12
C GLY A 23 4.69 11.75 -1.18
N THR A 24 3.47 11.54 -1.66
CA THR A 24 2.36 11.07 -0.85
C THR A 24 1.61 9.93 -1.50
N VAL A 25 1.05 9.06 -0.65
CA VAL A 25 0.01 8.11 -1.03
C VAL A 25 -1.21 8.40 -0.16
N ILE A 26 -2.33 8.74 -0.78
CA ILE A 26 -3.59 9.06 -0.12
C ILE A 26 -4.57 7.91 -0.33
N PHE A 27 -5.18 7.47 0.75
CA PHE A 27 -6.22 6.45 0.77
C PHE A 27 -7.56 7.10 1.11
N THR A 28 -8.58 6.84 0.32
CA THR A 28 -9.93 7.37 0.56
C THR A 28 -10.94 6.24 0.50
N GLN A 29 -11.58 5.92 1.61
CA GLN A 29 -12.61 4.88 1.65
C GLN A 29 -13.98 5.48 1.33
N ASN A 30 -14.68 4.86 0.38
CA ASN A 30 -16.06 5.20 0.04
C ASN A 30 -17.07 4.45 0.94
N LYS A 31 -18.36 4.72 0.74
CA LYS A 31 -19.46 4.09 1.51
C LYS A 31 -19.59 2.58 1.28
N GLU A 32 -19.14 2.10 0.13
CA GLU A 32 -19.15 0.68 -0.25
C GLU A 32 -17.95 -0.08 0.33
N GLY A 33 -17.05 0.63 1.03
CA GLY A 33 -15.85 0.06 1.63
C GLY A 33 -14.71 -0.17 0.64
N ILE A 34 -14.79 0.40 -0.56
CA ILE A 34 -13.70 0.40 -1.54
C ILE A 34 -12.76 1.55 -1.21
N VAL A 35 -11.46 1.27 -1.20
CA VAL A 35 -10.42 2.27 -0.95
C VAL A 35 -9.80 2.68 -2.28
N GLU A 36 -9.89 3.96 -2.59
CA GLU A 36 -9.16 4.60 -3.66
C GLU A 36 -7.77 5.00 -3.16
N ILE A 37 -6.75 4.68 -3.94
CA ILE A 37 -5.33 4.89 -3.61
C ILE A 37 -4.76 5.84 -4.64
N GLU A 38 -4.45 7.06 -4.22
CA GLU A 38 -3.86 8.10 -5.06
C GLU A 38 -2.37 8.20 -4.81
N LEU A 39 -1.57 7.95 -5.84
CA LEU A 39 -0.12 8.06 -5.83
C LEU A 39 0.32 9.43 -6.35
N ASN A 40 1.21 10.07 -5.63
CA ASN A 40 1.98 11.22 -6.10
C ASN A 40 3.42 11.07 -5.60
N LEU A 41 4.18 10.21 -6.27
CA LEU A 41 5.52 9.80 -5.88
C LEU A 41 6.55 10.19 -6.95
N SER A 42 7.77 10.51 -6.52
CA SER A 42 8.92 10.81 -7.38
C SER A 42 10.22 10.26 -6.79
N GLY A 43 11.28 10.21 -7.61
CA GLY A 43 12.59 9.72 -7.20
C GLY A 43 12.77 8.21 -7.31
N LEU A 44 11.83 7.53 -7.96
CA LEU A 44 11.86 6.09 -8.25
C LEU A 44 12.75 5.79 -9.48
N LYS A 45 13.03 4.51 -9.71
CA LYS A 45 13.68 4.07 -10.95
C LYS A 45 12.76 4.35 -12.14
N LYS A 46 13.32 4.86 -13.23
CA LYS A 46 12.57 5.23 -14.44
C LYS A 46 12.08 4.00 -15.21
N ASN A 47 10.87 4.06 -15.78
CA ASN A 47 10.27 3.01 -16.59
C ASN A 47 10.39 1.63 -15.92
N HIS A 48 9.95 1.55 -14.66
CA HIS A 48 10.14 0.36 -13.83
C HIS A 48 8.87 0.04 -13.03
N SER A 49 8.77 -1.22 -12.67
CA SER A 49 7.70 -1.76 -11.85
C SER A 49 8.26 -2.08 -10.46
N HIS A 50 7.65 -1.54 -9.42
CA HIS A 50 8.09 -1.71 -8.04
C HIS A 50 7.02 -2.43 -7.22
N GLY A 51 7.38 -3.51 -6.52
CA GLY A 51 6.52 -4.13 -5.53
C GLY A 51 6.05 -3.11 -4.49
N PHE A 52 4.76 -3.13 -4.17
CA PHE A 52 4.11 -2.14 -3.34
C PHE A 52 3.18 -2.83 -2.34
N HIS A 53 3.55 -2.77 -1.05
CA HIS A 53 2.89 -3.58 -0.04
C HIS A 53 2.62 -2.80 1.24
N ILE A 54 1.52 -3.15 1.92
CA ILE A 54 1.27 -2.75 3.29
C ILE A 54 1.84 -3.83 4.20
N HIS A 55 2.73 -3.44 5.09
CA HIS A 55 3.37 -4.29 6.08
C HIS A 55 2.63 -4.25 7.43
N GLU A 56 2.92 -5.22 8.28
CA GLU A 56 2.18 -5.49 9.51
C GLU A 56 2.23 -4.34 10.50
N TYR A 57 3.39 -3.68 10.64
CA TYR A 57 3.62 -2.62 11.62
C TYR A 57 4.04 -1.30 10.98
N GLY A 58 3.63 -0.19 11.61
CA GLY A 58 4.11 1.15 11.30
C GLY A 58 5.38 1.51 12.09
N ASP A 59 6.15 0.51 12.51
CA ASP A 59 7.38 0.70 13.27
C ASP A 59 8.55 1.00 12.33
N MET A 60 9.21 2.14 12.52
CA MET A 60 10.38 2.59 11.76
C MET A 60 11.63 2.67 12.64
N SER A 61 11.66 1.99 13.78
CA SER A 61 12.80 2.03 14.71
C SER A 61 14.06 1.40 14.14
N ASP A 62 13.92 0.44 13.21
CA ASP A 62 15.00 -0.12 12.40
C ASP A 62 14.69 0.09 10.90
N SER A 63 14.57 1.35 10.50
CA SER A 63 14.23 1.72 9.12
C SER A 63 12.94 1.02 8.66
N CYS A 64 12.95 0.43 7.45
CA CYS A 64 11.80 -0.31 6.95
C CYS A 64 11.71 -1.76 7.46
N GLU A 65 12.77 -2.30 8.07
CA GLU A 65 12.82 -3.71 8.48
C GLU A 65 11.89 -4.00 9.67
N SER A 66 11.76 -3.06 10.60
CA SER A 66 10.84 -3.18 11.76
C SER A 66 9.35 -3.18 11.40
N MET A 67 9.00 -2.89 10.16
CA MET A 67 7.63 -3.05 9.66
C MET A 67 7.23 -4.53 9.46
N CYS A 68 8.18 -5.46 9.57
CA CYS A 68 8.03 -6.92 9.48
C CYS A 68 7.47 -7.42 8.15
N ALA A 69 6.56 -8.40 8.17
CA ALA A 69 6.00 -9.06 6.99
C ALA A 69 4.86 -8.25 6.35
N HIS A 70 4.37 -8.71 5.20
CA HIS A 70 3.14 -8.18 4.60
C HIS A 70 1.95 -8.34 5.55
N PHE A 71 1.08 -7.36 5.60
CA PHE A 71 -0.13 -7.40 6.42
C PHE A 71 -1.06 -8.54 5.98
N ASN A 72 -1.15 -9.58 6.80
CA ASN A 72 -1.81 -10.85 6.46
C ASN A 72 -2.73 -11.37 7.58
N PRO A 73 -3.85 -10.71 7.86
CA PRO A 73 -4.73 -11.09 8.96
C PRO A 73 -5.48 -12.41 8.74
N TYR A 74 -5.43 -12.98 7.54
CA TYR A 74 -6.10 -14.24 7.20
C TYR A 74 -5.15 -15.42 7.01
N GLY A 75 -3.84 -15.23 7.17
CA GLY A 75 -2.85 -16.31 7.02
C GLY A 75 -2.80 -16.92 5.62
N LYS A 76 -3.04 -16.13 4.58
CA LYS A 76 -2.97 -16.56 3.18
C LYS A 76 -1.54 -16.48 2.64
N SER A 77 -1.29 -17.14 1.51
CA SER A 77 -0.06 -16.94 0.76
C SER A 77 -0.08 -15.62 -0.02
N HIS A 78 1.11 -15.13 -0.38
CA HIS A 78 1.29 -13.96 -1.24
C HIS A 78 0.63 -14.16 -2.62
N GLY A 79 0.06 -13.09 -3.16
CA GLY A 79 -0.55 -13.08 -4.49
C GLY A 79 -0.72 -11.68 -5.04
N GLY A 80 -1.32 -11.58 -6.22
CA GLY A 80 -1.65 -10.31 -6.84
C GLY A 80 -2.91 -9.66 -6.25
N PRO A 81 -3.16 -8.37 -6.50
CA PRO A 81 -4.27 -7.62 -5.90
C PRO A 81 -5.66 -8.15 -6.27
N ASN A 82 -5.77 -8.91 -7.37
CA ASN A 82 -7.03 -9.50 -7.83
C ASN A 82 -7.15 -11.00 -7.51
N ASP A 83 -6.14 -11.58 -6.84
CA ASP A 83 -6.15 -13.00 -6.51
C ASP A 83 -6.97 -13.25 -5.22
N SER A 84 -7.64 -14.40 -5.15
CA SER A 84 -8.33 -14.84 -3.93
C SER A 84 -7.35 -15.27 -2.82
N GLN A 85 -6.18 -15.77 -3.22
CA GLN A 85 -5.05 -16.09 -2.35
C GLN A 85 -4.04 -14.93 -2.43
N ARG A 86 -4.17 -13.99 -1.50
CA ARG A 86 -3.26 -12.85 -1.31
C ARG A 86 -3.27 -12.41 0.14
N HIS A 87 -2.20 -11.75 0.58
CA HIS A 87 -2.24 -10.95 1.80
C HIS A 87 -3.15 -9.73 1.61
N ILE A 88 -3.73 -9.21 2.67
CA ILE A 88 -4.47 -7.94 2.59
C ILE A 88 -3.56 -6.81 2.13
N GLY A 89 -2.29 -6.84 2.54
CA GLY A 89 -1.29 -5.84 2.16
C GLY A 89 -0.72 -5.96 0.74
N ASP A 90 -1.10 -6.97 -0.04
CA ASP A 90 -0.54 -7.19 -1.40
C ASP A 90 -1.22 -6.26 -2.41
N LEU A 91 -0.68 -5.07 -2.62
CA LEU A 91 -1.20 -4.09 -3.58
C LEU A 91 -0.59 -4.23 -4.98
N GLY A 92 0.24 -5.26 -5.19
CA GLY A 92 0.87 -5.55 -6.48
C GLY A 92 2.07 -4.66 -6.75
N ASN A 93 2.12 -4.08 -7.94
CA ASN A 93 3.21 -3.21 -8.37
C ASN A 93 2.72 -1.79 -8.65
N ILE A 94 3.59 -0.81 -8.43
CA ILE A 94 3.43 0.53 -8.95
C ILE A 94 4.35 0.73 -10.15
N GLU A 95 3.82 1.38 -11.19
CA GLU A 95 4.53 1.64 -12.43
C GLU A 95 5.06 3.08 -12.45
N THR A 96 6.28 3.26 -12.93
CA THR A 96 6.92 4.57 -13.04
C THR A 96 7.08 5.02 -14.48
N ASP A 97 6.96 6.31 -14.70
CA ASP A 97 7.21 6.95 -15.99
C ASP A 97 8.70 7.12 -16.31
N GLY A 98 9.01 7.73 -17.48
CA GLY A 98 10.37 8.02 -17.92
C GLY A 98 11.13 9.02 -17.04
N ASN A 99 10.48 9.65 -16.07
CA ASN A 99 11.07 10.57 -15.10
C ASN A 99 11.20 9.94 -13.70
N GLY A 100 10.73 8.70 -13.50
CA GLY A 100 10.71 8.03 -12.20
C GLY A 100 9.60 8.51 -11.29
N ASN A 101 8.48 8.94 -11.85
CA ASN A 101 7.28 9.32 -11.12
C ASN A 101 6.22 8.23 -11.21
N ALA A 102 5.46 8.06 -10.13
CA ALA A 102 4.20 7.31 -10.10
C ALA A 102 3.09 8.27 -9.67
N LYS A 103 2.25 8.70 -10.62
CA LYS A 103 1.19 9.68 -10.39
C LYS A 103 -0.10 9.21 -11.06
N TYR A 104 -0.85 8.38 -10.35
CA TYR A 104 -2.13 7.84 -10.81
C TYR A 104 -2.96 7.33 -9.64
N ILE A 105 -4.17 6.89 -9.93
CA ILE A 105 -5.14 6.38 -8.96
C ILE A 105 -5.50 4.95 -9.33
N PHE A 106 -5.59 4.09 -8.32
CA PHE A 106 -6.17 2.76 -8.44
C PHE A 106 -7.02 2.43 -7.20
N LYS A 107 -7.69 1.28 -7.19
CA LYS A 107 -8.63 0.91 -6.13
C LYS A 107 -8.33 -0.48 -5.61
N ASP A 108 -8.59 -0.67 -4.32
CA ASP A 108 -8.56 -1.98 -3.67
C ASP A 108 -9.80 -2.14 -2.79
N SER A 109 -10.39 -3.34 -2.84
CA SER A 109 -11.59 -3.66 -2.06
C SER A 109 -11.30 -4.42 -0.76
N SER A 110 -10.06 -4.89 -0.59
CA SER A 110 -9.65 -5.74 0.54
C SER A 110 -9.20 -4.92 1.75
N ILE A 111 -8.39 -3.88 1.52
CA ILE A 111 -7.96 -2.98 2.59
C ILE A 111 -9.12 -2.12 3.09
N LYS A 112 -9.03 -1.69 4.36
CA LYS A 112 -10.02 -0.81 5.00
C LYS A 112 -9.35 0.30 5.79
N LEU A 113 -10.04 1.43 5.92
CA LEU A 113 -9.66 2.54 6.82
C LEU A 113 -10.54 2.55 8.08
N THR A 114 -11.53 1.68 8.14
CA THR A 114 -12.47 1.54 9.28
C THR A 114 -12.57 0.07 9.68
N GLY A 115 -13.12 -0.18 10.87
CA GLY A 115 -13.19 -1.53 11.42
C GLY A 115 -11.83 -1.99 11.98
N THR A 116 -11.68 -3.29 12.21
CA THR A 116 -10.51 -3.85 12.92
C THR A 116 -9.63 -4.74 12.05
N LYS A 117 -10.23 -5.73 11.38
CA LYS A 117 -9.47 -6.86 10.81
C LYS A 117 -8.61 -6.48 9.60
N CYS A 118 -9.11 -5.64 8.71
CA CYS A 118 -8.40 -5.22 7.49
C CYS A 118 -7.98 -3.74 7.52
N ASN A 119 -8.02 -3.12 8.70
CA ASN A 119 -7.67 -1.71 8.87
C ASN A 119 -6.17 -1.50 8.71
N ILE A 120 -5.80 -0.60 7.82
CA ILE A 120 -4.41 -0.32 7.47
C ILE A 120 -3.82 0.89 8.20
N ILE A 121 -4.61 1.67 8.92
CA ILE A 121 -4.13 2.85 9.65
C ILE A 121 -3.17 2.42 10.76
N GLY A 122 -2.01 3.09 10.83
CA GLY A 122 -0.94 2.75 11.76
C GLY A 122 0.02 1.68 11.24
N ARG A 123 -0.23 1.09 10.08
CA ARG A 123 0.66 0.11 9.45
C ARG A 123 1.70 0.76 8.55
N GLY A 124 2.67 -0.02 8.10
CA GLY A 124 3.72 0.43 7.20
C GLY A 124 3.36 0.28 5.73
N LEU A 125 3.67 1.27 4.93
CA LEU A 125 3.60 1.20 3.46
C LEU A 125 5.03 1.13 2.93
N VAL A 126 5.33 0.10 2.15
CA VAL A 126 6.70 -0.18 1.66
C VAL A 126 6.73 -0.21 0.14
N ILE A 127 7.73 0.45 -0.43
CA ILE A 127 8.08 0.37 -1.85
C ILE A 127 9.34 -0.49 -1.96
N HIS A 128 9.31 -1.48 -2.85
CA HIS A 128 10.40 -2.42 -3.08
C HIS A 128 11.25 -2.05 -4.31
N ALA A 129 12.47 -2.59 -4.36
CA ALA A 129 13.41 -2.31 -5.45
C ALA A 129 12.99 -2.96 -6.77
N ASP A 130 12.43 -4.16 -6.71
CA ASP A 130 12.16 -5.01 -7.85
C ASP A 130 10.66 -5.24 -8.05
N THR A 131 10.32 -5.81 -9.19
CA THR A 131 8.95 -6.16 -9.54
C THR A 131 8.47 -7.33 -8.68
N ASP A 132 7.29 -7.19 -8.10
CA ASP A 132 6.55 -8.28 -7.46
C ASP A 132 6.06 -9.26 -8.54
N ASP A 133 6.41 -10.54 -8.41
CA ASP A 133 5.99 -11.62 -9.32
C ASP A 133 4.55 -12.11 -9.08
N LEU A 134 3.85 -11.50 -8.11
CA LEU A 134 2.45 -11.78 -7.75
C LEU A 134 2.22 -13.23 -7.30
N GLY A 135 3.24 -13.86 -6.72
CA GLY A 135 3.18 -15.26 -6.32
C GLY A 135 3.22 -16.26 -7.49
N ARG A 136 3.68 -15.82 -8.66
CA ARG A 136 3.75 -16.65 -9.88
C ARG A 136 5.16 -17.13 -10.22
N GLY A 137 6.14 -16.79 -9.39
CA GLY A 137 7.51 -17.31 -9.51
C GLY A 137 7.62 -18.80 -9.18
N ASN A 138 8.73 -19.40 -9.58
CA ASN A 138 8.98 -20.84 -9.45
C ASN A 138 9.69 -21.24 -8.15
N ASP A 139 9.89 -20.31 -7.24
CA ASP A 139 10.58 -20.55 -5.97
C ASP A 139 9.65 -20.30 -4.77
N PRO A 140 9.97 -20.86 -3.58
CA PRO A 140 9.10 -20.73 -2.40
C PRO A 140 8.89 -19.29 -1.92
N THR A 141 9.87 -18.38 -2.13
CA THR A 141 9.80 -16.99 -1.67
C THR A 141 8.78 -16.17 -2.45
N SER A 142 8.47 -16.59 -3.69
CA SER A 142 7.37 -16.02 -4.48
C SER A 142 6.03 -16.04 -3.73
N LYS A 143 5.73 -17.13 -3.01
CA LYS A 143 4.50 -17.28 -2.21
C LYS A 143 4.54 -16.58 -0.85
N ILE A 144 5.65 -15.94 -0.50
CA ILE A 144 5.84 -15.22 0.76
C ILE A 144 5.96 -13.72 0.52
N THR A 145 6.77 -13.30 -0.46
CA THR A 145 7.15 -11.89 -0.67
C THR A 145 6.95 -11.39 -2.10
N GLY A 146 6.64 -12.29 -3.06
CA GLY A 146 6.60 -11.94 -4.48
C GLY A 146 7.96 -11.60 -5.09
N ASN A 147 9.06 -11.95 -4.41
CA ASN A 147 10.43 -11.67 -4.87
C ASN A 147 10.70 -10.20 -5.20
N ALA A 148 10.01 -9.27 -4.55
CA ALA A 148 10.06 -7.85 -4.85
C ALA A 148 11.37 -7.15 -4.41
N GLY A 149 12.28 -7.90 -3.80
CA GLY A 149 13.61 -7.41 -3.43
C GLY A 149 13.62 -6.47 -2.22
N LYS A 150 14.64 -5.62 -2.16
CA LYS A 150 14.91 -4.74 -1.02
C LYS A 150 13.79 -3.71 -0.81
N ARG A 151 13.58 -3.32 0.44
CA ARG A 151 12.72 -2.21 0.84
C ARG A 151 13.47 -0.90 0.61
N ILE A 152 13.08 -0.13 -0.40
CA ILE A 152 13.80 1.09 -0.80
C ILE A 152 13.18 2.37 -0.23
N ALA A 153 11.93 2.33 0.19
CA ALA A 153 11.26 3.41 0.91
C ALA A 153 10.09 2.87 1.72
N CYS A 154 9.82 3.52 2.83
CA CYS A 154 8.67 3.21 3.65
C CYS A 154 8.12 4.45 4.36
N ALA A 155 6.85 4.37 4.74
CA ALA A 155 6.15 5.41 5.49
C ALA A 155 5.03 4.78 6.34
N VAL A 156 4.69 5.42 7.44
CA VAL A 156 3.54 5.02 8.27
C VAL A 156 2.26 5.58 7.67
N ILE A 157 1.22 4.76 7.61
CA ILE A 157 -0.11 5.17 7.18
C ILE A 157 -0.83 5.80 8.38
N GLY A 158 -1.01 7.11 8.34
CA GLY A 158 -1.72 7.88 9.38
C GLY A 158 -3.05 8.44 8.88
N TYR A 159 -3.87 9.00 9.78
CA TYR A 159 -5.05 9.75 9.36
C TYR A 159 -4.64 10.99 8.56
N ALA A 160 -5.32 11.23 7.44
CA ALA A 160 -5.19 12.48 6.70
C ALA A 160 -6.13 13.54 7.28
N ARG A 161 -5.73 14.82 7.17
CA ARG A 161 -6.67 15.92 7.46
C ARG A 161 -7.83 15.93 6.46
N PRO A 162 -9.00 16.42 6.86
CA PRO A 162 -10.16 16.54 5.97
C PRO A 162 -9.91 17.34 4.72
#